data_89c79715551594ddad7eaa55e53f89b7
#
_entry.id   89c79715551594ddad7eaa55e53f89b7
#
_cell.length_a   1.000
_cell.length_b   1.000
_cell.length_c   1.000
_cell.angle_alpha   90.00
_cell.angle_beta   90.00
_cell.angle_gamma   90.00
#
_symmetry.space_group_name_H-M   'P 1'
#
loop_
_entity.id
_entity.type
_entity.pdbx_description
1 polymer ?
#
loop_
_entity_poly.entity_id
_entity_poly.type
_entity_poly.pdbx_seq_one_letter_code
_entity_poly.pdbx_strand_id
1 'polypeptide(L)'
;MIKMLARDYHKISTLLSDGIKYPEVISIIENNNPGAIFVDDISNPNTALVWNQGMRGFYFIGDNENKLFLKNINLFINHYITMFLKEKGINHFEVSGSTSAWEETIGVIFRHKNLQAWRQLIYTWNKKNTINDSPKEHEYKIYSLRDEKINYRGFSNWQYYNQVLTEFWGDITQLLHKGNCYYAVDGFQIIGICYSGFVTSNTKTLGIEIDEKHRNKGIGYHLALKCLSDILDEGRHLWWDCMNENLPSQLLAEKLGFIKSQEYNCYRFNIS
;
A
#
# COMPACT_ATOMS: atom_id res chain seq x y z
N MET A 1 9.77 6.80 -22.60
CA MET A 1 9.21 5.83 -21.66
C MET A 1 7.89 5.30 -22.20
N ILE A 2 7.58 4.04 -21.98
CA ILE A 2 6.46 3.33 -22.61
C ILE A 2 5.60 2.72 -21.50
N LYS A 3 4.27 2.91 -21.57
CA LYS A 3 3.33 2.24 -20.66
C LYS A 3 3.18 0.77 -21.06
N MET A 4 3.40 -0.13 -20.13
CA MET A 4 3.22 -1.57 -20.34
C MET A 4 1.75 -1.97 -20.34
N LEU A 5 1.42 -3.05 -21.04
CA LEU A 5 0.14 -3.75 -20.89
C LEU A 5 0.22 -4.70 -19.70
N ALA A 6 -0.90 -4.90 -18.99
CA ALA A 6 -0.93 -5.73 -17.78
C ALA A 6 -0.41 -7.17 -18.00
N ARG A 7 -0.64 -7.74 -19.16
CA ARG A 7 -0.10 -9.07 -19.52
C ARG A 7 1.43 -9.16 -19.54
N ASP A 8 2.12 -8.03 -19.66
CA ASP A 8 3.58 -7.94 -19.76
C ASP A 8 4.24 -7.54 -18.43
N TYR A 9 3.48 -7.23 -17.38
CA TYR A 9 4.01 -6.76 -16.10
C TYR A 9 5.03 -7.71 -15.47
N HIS A 10 4.89 -9.02 -15.68
CA HIS A 10 5.81 -10.03 -15.18
C HIS A 10 7.27 -9.82 -15.66
N LYS A 11 7.49 -9.13 -16.79
CA LYS A 11 8.82 -8.89 -17.35
C LYS A 11 9.72 -8.05 -16.45
N ILE A 12 9.14 -7.20 -15.58
CA ILE A 12 9.92 -6.38 -14.65
C ILE A 12 10.24 -7.08 -13.32
N SER A 13 9.82 -8.34 -13.14
CA SER A 13 10.07 -9.07 -11.88
C SER A 13 11.56 -9.20 -11.58
N THR A 14 12.42 -9.27 -12.61
CA THR A 14 13.88 -9.31 -12.48
C THR A 14 14.47 -8.02 -11.91
N LEU A 15 13.80 -6.88 -12.09
CA LEU A 15 14.24 -5.58 -11.57
C LEU A 15 14.09 -5.47 -10.04
N LEU A 16 13.44 -6.45 -9.41
CA LEU A 16 13.27 -6.55 -7.96
C LEU A 16 14.33 -7.45 -7.28
N SER A 17 15.40 -7.84 -8.00
CA SER A 17 16.47 -8.66 -7.42
C SER A 17 17.13 -8.00 -6.22
N ASP A 18 17.33 -6.69 -6.31
CA ASP A 18 17.99 -5.88 -5.30
C ASP A 18 17.03 -4.90 -4.61
N GLY A 19 17.35 -4.53 -3.37
CA GLY A 19 16.62 -3.53 -2.61
C GLY A 19 15.35 -4.03 -1.93
N ILE A 20 14.48 -3.10 -1.58
CA ILE A 20 13.22 -3.36 -0.87
C ILE A 20 12.20 -3.99 -1.84
N LYS A 21 11.69 -5.13 -1.45
CA LYS A 21 10.66 -5.86 -2.21
C LYS A 21 9.27 -5.41 -1.75
N TYR A 22 8.87 -4.23 -2.18
CA TYR A 22 7.59 -3.64 -1.83
C TYR A 22 6.41 -4.52 -2.26
N PRO A 23 5.57 -5.01 -1.33
CA PRO A 23 4.33 -5.69 -1.70
C PRO A 23 3.43 -4.86 -2.60
N GLU A 24 3.47 -3.53 -2.46
CA GLU A 24 2.77 -2.53 -3.27
C GLU A 24 3.17 -2.58 -4.74
N VAL A 25 4.42 -2.90 -5.04
CA VAL A 25 4.94 -3.07 -6.41
C VAL A 25 4.65 -4.48 -6.92
N ILE A 26 4.95 -5.49 -6.09
CA ILE A 26 4.77 -6.90 -6.47
C ILE A 26 3.30 -7.21 -6.76
N SER A 27 2.37 -6.66 -5.97
CA SER A 27 0.93 -6.88 -6.18
C SER A 27 0.42 -6.35 -7.53
N ILE A 28 1.03 -5.28 -8.05
CA ILE A 28 0.74 -4.75 -9.40
C ILE A 28 1.31 -5.67 -10.47
N ILE A 29 2.55 -6.14 -10.30
CA ILE A 29 3.19 -7.09 -11.22
C ILE A 29 2.36 -8.37 -11.33
N GLU A 30 1.82 -8.85 -10.22
CA GLU A 30 0.97 -10.03 -10.15
C GLU A 30 -0.51 -9.75 -10.55
N ASN A 31 -0.85 -8.54 -10.94
CA ASN A 31 -2.22 -8.12 -11.29
C ASN A 31 -3.23 -8.38 -10.16
N ASN A 32 -2.81 -8.21 -8.91
CA ASN A 32 -3.69 -8.32 -7.75
C ASN A 32 -4.31 -6.98 -7.34
N ASN A 33 -3.54 -5.89 -7.44
CA ASN A 33 -3.99 -4.54 -7.13
C ASN A 33 -3.87 -3.61 -8.36
N PRO A 34 -4.69 -2.56 -8.44
CA PRO A 34 -4.67 -1.63 -9.58
C PRO A 34 -3.40 -0.76 -9.59
N GLY A 35 -2.79 -0.65 -10.77
CA GLY A 35 -1.60 0.15 -10.99
C GLY A 35 -1.25 0.31 -12.46
N ALA A 36 -0.12 0.94 -12.72
CA ALA A 36 0.43 1.09 -14.07
C ALA A 36 1.97 1.03 -14.03
N ILE A 37 2.56 0.46 -15.05
CA ILE A 37 4.02 0.31 -15.17
C ILE A 37 4.50 1.03 -16.43
N PHE A 38 5.55 1.83 -16.28
CA PHE A 38 6.21 2.57 -17.35
C PHE A 38 7.67 2.17 -17.38
N VAL A 39 8.18 1.78 -18.53
CA VAL A 39 9.54 1.25 -18.72
C VAL A 39 10.32 2.01 -19.77
N ASP A 40 11.63 1.84 -19.77
CA ASP A 40 12.53 2.27 -20.84
C ASP A 40 12.34 1.46 -22.12
N ASP A 41 12.24 0.14 -22.01
CA ASP A 41 12.02 -0.82 -23.10
C ASP A 41 11.01 -1.89 -22.70
N ILE A 42 10.05 -2.24 -23.59
CA ILE A 42 9.03 -3.28 -23.30
C ILE A 42 9.61 -4.69 -23.39
N SER A 43 10.55 -4.90 -24.29
CA SER A 43 11.09 -6.23 -24.61
C SER A 43 12.12 -6.66 -23.57
N ASN A 44 12.95 -5.72 -23.13
CA ASN A 44 14.03 -5.92 -22.15
C ASN A 44 14.12 -4.72 -21.20
N PRO A 45 13.19 -4.59 -20.26
CA PRO A 45 13.18 -3.47 -19.32
C PRO A 45 14.37 -3.53 -18.37
N ASN A 46 15.09 -2.40 -18.23
CA ASN A 46 16.17 -2.23 -17.26
C ASN A 46 15.76 -1.31 -16.12
N THR A 47 14.82 -0.41 -16.37
CA THR A 47 14.34 0.56 -15.38
C THR A 47 12.84 0.75 -15.53
N ALA A 48 12.14 0.80 -14.41
CA ALA A 48 10.70 1.02 -14.39
C ALA A 48 10.27 2.08 -13.37
N LEU A 49 9.20 2.78 -13.72
CA LEU A 49 8.40 3.62 -12.84
C LEU A 49 7.05 2.93 -12.66
N VAL A 50 6.76 2.48 -11.45
CA VAL A 50 5.54 1.74 -11.10
C VAL A 50 4.58 2.66 -10.37
N TRP A 51 3.41 2.91 -10.92
CA TRP A 51 2.32 3.62 -10.28
C TRP A 51 1.49 2.67 -9.42
N ASN A 52 1.29 3.03 -8.17
CA ASN A 52 0.39 2.35 -7.24
C ASN A 52 -0.84 3.23 -6.97
N GLN A 53 -2.04 2.73 -7.29
CA GLN A 53 -3.27 3.51 -7.12
C GLN A 53 -3.62 3.71 -5.64
N GLY A 54 -3.52 2.66 -4.81
CA GLY A 54 -3.88 2.72 -3.40
C GLY A 54 -3.02 3.68 -2.59
N MET A 55 -1.72 3.74 -2.91
CA MET A 55 -0.78 4.68 -2.28
C MET A 55 -0.76 6.05 -2.94
N ARG A 56 -1.35 6.20 -4.14
CA ARG A 56 -1.29 7.40 -4.98
C ARG A 56 0.14 7.87 -5.26
N GLY A 57 1.07 6.92 -5.31
CA GLY A 57 2.51 7.15 -5.44
C GLY A 57 3.17 6.24 -6.46
N PHE A 58 4.43 6.53 -6.72
CA PHE A 58 5.26 5.80 -7.66
C PHE A 58 6.44 5.14 -6.97
N TYR A 59 7.01 4.12 -7.64
CA TYR A 59 8.25 3.47 -7.23
C TYR A 59 9.19 3.40 -8.42
N PHE A 60 10.44 3.86 -8.23
CA PHE A 60 11.53 3.58 -9.14
C PHE A 60 12.17 2.24 -8.78
N ILE A 61 12.32 1.36 -9.77
CA ILE A 61 12.98 0.06 -9.63
C ILE A 61 13.94 -0.20 -10.79
N GLY A 62 14.89 -1.10 -10.59
CA GLY A 62 15.91 -1.46 -11.58
C GLY A 62 17.10 -0.50 -11.58
N ASP A 63 17.72 -0.32 -12.74
CA ASP A 63 18.96 0.43 -12.92
C ASP A 63 18.76 1.94 -12.70
N ASN A 64 19.33 2.45 -11.61
CA ASN A 64 19.31 3.87 -11.27
C ASN A 64 20.32 4.73 -12.05
N GLU A 65 21.19 4.10 -12.83
CA GLU A 65 22.19 4.78 -13.69
C GLU A 65 21.79 4.78 -15.17
N ASN A 66 20.61 4.27 -15.53
CA ASN A 66 20.11 4.22 -16.90
C ASN A 66 20.02 5.64 -17.50
N LYS A 67 21.06 6.02 -18.25
CA LYS A 67 21.22 7.39 -18.79
C LYS A 67 20.06 7.80 -19.69
N LEU A 68 19.52 6.89 -20.49
CA LEU A 68 18.40 7.19 -21.39
C LEU A 68 17.12 7.44 -20.61
N PHE A 69 16.85 6.63 -19.60
CA PHE A 69 15.72 6.79 -18.71
C PHE A 69 15.80 8.12 -17.95
N LEU A 70 16.93 8.39 -17.30
CA LEU A 70 17.16 9.59 -16.49
C LEU A 70 17.10 10.88 -17.33
N LYS A 71 17.62 10.87 -18.55
CA LYS A 71 17.54 12.01 -19.47
C LYS A 71 16.09 12.39 -19.79
N ASN A 72 15.20 11.42 -19.88
CA ASN A 72 13.81 11.63 -20.35
C ASN A 72 12.79 11.70 -19.21
N ILE A 73 13.13 11.32 -17.98
CA ILE A 73 12.13 11.15 -16.90
C ILE A 73 11.41 12.46 -16.54
N ASN A 74 12.14 13.59 -16.45
CA ASN A 74 11.52 14.88 -16.12
C ASN A 74 10.53 15.33 -17.21
N LEU A 75 10.87 15.14 -18.48
CA LEU A 75 10.00 15.46 -19.59
C LEU A 75 8.75 14.55 -19.55
N PHE A 76 8.94 13.27 -19.31
CA PHE A 76 7.84 12.31 -19.22
C PHE A 76 6.89 12.64 -18.05
N ILE A 77 7.43 13.00 -16.88
CA ILE A 77 6.61 13.38 -15.71
C ILE A 77 5.85 14.67 -16.02
N ASN A 78 6.51 15.69 -16.54
CA ASN A 78 5.88 16.98 -16.80
C ASN A 78 4.74 16.90 -17.83
N HIS A 79 4.85 16.06 -18.85
CA HIS A 79 3.85 15.94 -19.90
C HIS A 79 2.85 14.81 -19.67
N TYR A 80 3.32 13.59 -19.52
CA TYR A 80 2.45 12.42 -19.46
C TYR A 80 1.92 12.15 -18.05
N ILE A 81 2.82 12.04 -17.06
CA ILE A 81 2.42 11.69 -15.69
C ILE A 81 1.58 12.81 -15.05
N THR A 82 1.91 14.07 -15.31
CA THR A 82 1.09 15.21 -14.83
C THR A 82 -0.35 15.10 -15.32
N MET A 83 -0.59 14.82 -16.60
CA MET A 83 -1.94 14.62 -17.13
C MET A 83 -2.61 13.40 -16.50
N PHE A 84 -1.90 12.28 -16.44
CA PHE A 84 -2.38 11.03 -15.83
C PHE A 84 -2.82 11.22 -14.36
N LEU A 85 -2.08 12.02 -13.57
CA LEU A 85 -2.41 12.30 -12.18
C LEU A 85 -3.58 13.30 -12.07
N LYS A 86 -3.62 14.33 -12.91
CA LYS A 86 -4.72 15.31 -12.94
C LYS A 86 -6.07 14.68 -13.25
N GLU A 87 -6.12 13.70 -14.17
CA GLU A 87 -7.33 12.92 -14.49
C GLU A 87 -7.84 12.13 -13.26
N LYS A 88 -6.96 11.85 -12.29
CA LYS A 88 -7.29 11.16 -11.02
C LYS A 88 -7.53 12.14 -9.86
N GLY A 89 -7.53 13.45 -10.11
CA GLY A 89 -7.69 14.49 -9.09
C GLY A 89 -6.46 14.64 -8.17
N ILE A 90 -5.27 14.20 -8.63
CA ILE A 90 -4.02 14.26 -7.86
C ILE A 90 -3.17 15.41 -8.39
N ASN A 91 -2.73 16.30 -7.49
CA ASN A 91 -1.98 17.52 -7.81
C ASN A 91 -0.50 17.47 -7.39
N HIS A 92 0.00 16.29 -7.04
CA HIS A 92 1.38 16.06 -6.65
C HIS A 92 1.93 14.78 -7.29
N PHE A 93 3.24 14.72 -7.42
CA PHE A 93 3.99 13.52 -7.77
C PHE A 93 4.68 13.02 -6.51
N GLU A 94 4.40 11.79 -6.14
CA GLU A 94 5.00 11.12 -4.98
C GLU A 94 5.77 9.90 -5.45
N VAL A 95 6.99 9.68 -4.91
CA VAL A 95 7.86 8.60 -5.37
C VAL A 95 8.80 8.10 -4.29
N SER A 96 9.08 6.80 -4.32
CA SER A 96 10.14 6.14 -3.56
C SER A 96 11.06 5.36 -4.49
N GLY A 97 12.26 5.06 -4.03
CA GLY A 97 13.21 4.20 -4.72
C GLY A 97 13.30 2.83 -4.06
N SER A 98 13.58 1.77 -4.82
CA SER A 98 13.76 0.44 -4.26
C SER A 98 15.10 0.24 -3.54
N THR A 99 16.05 1.13 -3.75
CA THR A 99 17.41 1.08 -3.17
C THR A 99 17.84 2.46 -2.68
N SER A 100 18.86 2.52 -1.80
CA SER A 100 19.48 3.79 -1.38
C SER A 100 20.08 4.55 -2.58
N ALA A 101 20.59 3.86 -3.59
CA ALA A 101 21.08 4.49 -4.81
C ALA A 101 19.96 5.21 -5.59
N TRP A 102 18.76 4.67 -5.60
CA TRP A 102 17.58 5.37 -6.13
C TRP A 102 17.23 6.61 -5.32
N GLU A 103 17.34 6.57 -3.98
CA GLU A 103 17.09 7.75 -3.15
C GLU A 103 18.03 8.91 -3.49
N GLU A 104 19.32 8.64 -3.68
CA GLU A 104 20.31 9.62 -4.15
C GLU A 104 19.95 10.15 -5.54
N THR A 105 19.62 9.26 -6.47
CA THR A 105 19.22 9.59 -7.84
C THR A 105 17.97 10.47 -7.88
N ILE A 106 16.94 10.18 -7.07
CA ILE A 106 15.72 10.99 -6.91
C ILE A 106 16.08 12.43 -6.50
N GLY A 107 16.96 12.58 -5.50
CA GLY A 107 17.45 13.88 -5.06
C GLY A 107 18.13 14.68 -6.17
N VAL A 108 18.90 14.02 -7.03
CA VAL A 108 19.59 14.63 -8.17
C VAL A 108 18.62 15.02 -9.29
N ILE A 109 17.77 14.10 -9.74
CA ILE A 109 16.87 14.35 -10.90
C ILE A 109 15.78 15.36 -10.59
N PHE A 110 15.35 15.50 -9.33
CA PHE A 110 14.32 16.46 -8.91
C PHE A 110 14.85 17.65 -8.11
N ARG A 111 16.18 17.88 -8.07
CA ARG A 111 16.80 19.01 -7.35
C ARG A 111 16.24 20.39 -7.70
N HIS A 112 15.64 20.53 -8.89
CA HIS A 112 15.01 21.76 -9.37
C HIS A 112 13.55 21.91 -8.93
N LYS A 113 12.99 20.91 -8.25
CA LYS A 113 11.62 20.92 -7.68
C LYS A 113 11.69 21.25 -6.19
N ASN A 114 10.61 21.78 -5.63
CA ASN A 114 10.46 21.90 -4.18
C ASN A 114 10.17 20.52 -3.58
N LEU A 115 11.22 19.70 -3.45
CA LEU A 115 11.13 18.31 -3.04
C LEU A 115 10.96 18.22 -1.52
N GLN A 116 9.81 17.71 -1.08
CA GLN A 116 9.54 17.32 0.29
C GLN A 116 9.94 15.85 0.49
N ALA A 117 10.48 15.51 1.64
CA ALA A 117 10.84 14.13 1.97
C ALA A 117 10.32 13.78 3.36
N TRP A 118 9.92 12.52 3.54
CA TRP A 118 9.61 11.92 4.84
C TRP A 118 10.04 10.47 4.85
N ARG A 119 10.13 9.90 6.04
CA ARG A 119 10.57 8.53 6.24
C ARG A 119 9.38 7.60 6.45
N GLN A 120 9.41 6.46 5.80
CA GLN A 120 8.51 5.33 6.01
C GLN A 120 9.23 4.22 6.78
N LEU A 121 8.50 3.57 7.67
CA LEU A 121 8.98 2.47 8.49
C LEU A 121 8.28 1.19 8.09
N ILE A 122 9.07 0.16 7.82
CA ILE A 122 8.58 -1.17 7.48
C ILE A 122 8.69 -2.06 8.72
N TYR A 123 7.59 -2.73 9.02
CA TYR A 123 7.51 -3.73 10.07
C TYR A 123 7.13 -5.08 9.46
N THR A 124 7.75 -6.14 9.95
CA THR A 124 7.44 -7.53 9.59
C THR A 124 7.04 -8.30 10.82
N TRP A 125 6.12 -9.25 10.67
CA TRP A 125 5.67 -10.05 11.79
C TRP A 125 6.59 -11.25 12.03
N ASN A 126 6.95 -11.49 13.29
CA ASN A 126 7.81 -12.61 13.66
C ASN A 126 6.95 -13.83 13.97
N LYS A 127 7.14 -14.93 13.21
CA LYS A 127 6.43 -16.21 13.40
C LYS A 127 6.56 -16.83 14.79
N LYS A 128 7.51 -16.38 15.61
CA LYS A 128 7.68 -16.85 17.01
C LYS A 128 6.70 -16.20 17.98
N ASN A 129 6.03 -15.14 17.56
CA ASN A 129 5.07 -14.45 18.40
C ASN A 129 3.75 -15.22 18.41
N THR A 130 3.24 -15.51 19.61
CA THR A 130 1.91 -16.07 19.81
C THR A 130 0.90 -14.95 19.93
N ILE A 131 -0.19 -15.06 19.20
CA ILE A 131 -1.33 -14.14 19.36
C ILE A 131 -2.04 -14.53 20.66
N ASN A 132 -1.93 -13.68 21.69
CA ASN A 132 -2.72 -13.83 22.91
C ASN A 132 -3.99 -13.00 22.75
N ASP A 133 -5.00 -13.56 22.10
CA ASP A 133 -6.34 -13.00 22.07
C ASP A 133 -7.11 -13.51 23.29
N SER A 134 -7.23 -12.69 24.34
CA SER A 134 -8.19 -12.99 25.39
C SER A 134 -9.54 -12.38 24.96
N PRO A 135 -10.61 -13.20 24.82
CA PRO A 135 -11.91 -12.70 24.47
C PRO A 135 -12.41 -11.76 25.57
N LYS A 136 -12.37 -10.46 25.29
CA LYS A 136 -13.03 -9.44 26.08
C LYS A 136 -14.36 -9.13 25.42
N GLU A 137 -15.43 -9.07 26.21
CA GLU A 137 -16.68 -8.49 25.72
C GLU A 137 -16.43 -7.02 25.37
N HIS A 138 -16.80 -6.67 24.14
CA HIS A 138 -16.68 -5.31 23.62
C HIS A 138 -18.09 -4.74 23.43
N GLU A 139 -18.23 -3.43 23.63
CA GLU A 139 -19.48 -2.71 23.36
C GLU A 139 -19.83 -2.67 21.86
N TYR A 140 -18.90 -3.05 20.98
CA TYR A 140 -19.06 -3.11 19.53
C TYR A 140 -18.92 -4.53 18.99
N LYS A 141 -19.45 -4.78 17.81
CA LYS A 141 -19.35 -6.08 17.13
C LYS A 141 -18.37 -6.02 15.97
N ILE A 142 -17.63 -7.10 15.76
CA ILE A 142 -16.72 -7.24 14.61
C ILE A 142 -17.27 -8.30 13.67
N TYR A 143 -17.31 -7.96 12.38
CA TYR A 143 -17.75 -8.82 11.31
C TYR A 143 -16.70 -8.92 10.20
N SER A 144 -16.65 -10.07 9.54
CA SER A 144 -15.94 -10.22 8.28
C SER A 144 -16.77 -9.62 7.14
N LEU A 145 -16.12 -8.95 6.20
CA LEU A 145 -16.80 -8.44 5.01
C LEU A 145 -17.33 -9.58 4.12
N ARG A 146 -16.82 -10.80 4.29
CA ARG A 146 -17.29 -12.03 3.63
C ARG A 146 -18.49 -12.68 4.31
N ASP A 147 -18.94 -12.17 5.44
CA ASP A 147 -20.12 -12.72 6.13
C ASP A 147 -21.40 -12.34 5.39
N GLU A 148 -21.92 -13.28 4.61
CA GLU A 148 -23.12 -13.10 3.80
C GLU A 148 -24.39 -12.85 4.63
N LYS A 149 -24.38 -13.17 5.93
CA LYS A 149 -25.52 -12.94 6.84
C LYS A 149 -25.65 -11.46 7.21
N ILE A 150 -24.62 -10.66 7.00
CA ILE A 150 -24.60 -9.25 7.37
C ILE A 150 -24.64 -8.37 6.13
N ASN A 151 -25.70 -7.57 6.01
CA ASN A 151 -25.79 -6.58 4.95
C ASN A 151 -24.91 -5.34 5.29
N TYR A 152 -23.61 -5.41 5.02
CA TYR A 152 -22.69 -4.31 5.27
C TYR A 152 -23.03 -3.02 4.50
N ARG A 153 -23.74 -3.14 3.36
CA ARG A 153 -24.20 -1.99 2.55
C ARG A 153 -25.32 -1.20 3.23
N GLY A 154 -25.98 -1.78 4.24
CA GLY A 154 -27.04 -1.14 5.02
C GLY A 154 -26.53 -0.18 6.10
N PHE A 155 -25.23 -0.16 6.41
CA PHE A 155 -24.68 0.79 7.37
C PHE A 155 -24.64 2.21 6.79
N SER A 156 -25.00 3.20 7.60
CA SER A 156 -25.22 4.59 7.16
C SER A 156 -23.98 5.25 6.53
N ASN A 157 -22.79 4.82 6.94
CA ASN A 157 -21.51 5.36 6.46
C ASN A 157 -20.73 4.36 5.59
N TRP A 158 -21.37 3.31 5.07
CA TRP A 158 -20.74 2.33 4.19
C TRP A 158 -20.06 2.97 2.97
N GLN A 159 -20.66 3.98 2.38
CA GLN A 159 -20.11 4.63 1.17
C GLN A 159 -18.70 5.17 1.40
N TYR A 160 -18.41 5.74 2.57
CA TYR A 160 -17.07 6.21 2.92
C TYR A 160 -16.06 5.05 2.93
N TYR A 161 -16.36 3.96 3.63
CA TYR A 161 -15.45 2.82 3.72
C TYR A 161 -15.31 2.07 2.39
N ASN A 162 -16.38 2.00 1.60
CA ASN A 162 -16.30 1.46 0.24
C ASN A 162 -15.36 2.28 -0.64
N GLN A 163 -15.36 3.60 -0.54
CA GLN A 163 -14.40 4.45 -1.26
C GLN A 163 -12.96 4.15 -0.84
N VAL A 164 -12.68 4.04 0.46
CA VAL A 164 -11.35 3.66 0.97
C VAL A 164 -10.90 2.32 0.39
N LEU A 165 -11.76 1.31 0.43
CA LEU A 165 -11.44 -0.02 -0.08
C LEU A 165 -11.23 -0.03 -1.61
N THR A 166 -12.06 0.70 -2.36
CA THR A 166 -11.95 0.75 -3.83
C THR A 166 -10.74 1.54 -4.31
N GLU A 167 -10.19 2.47 -3.52
CA GLU A 167 -8.90 3.10 -3.83
C GLU A 167 -7.78 2.07 -3.94
N PHE A 168 -7.73 1.09 -3.04
CA PHE A 168 -6.72 0.03 -3.03
C PHE A 168 -7.00 -1.09 -4.04
N TRP A 169 -8.28 -1.41 -4.27
CA TRP A 169 -8.65 -2.63 -4.99
C TRP A 169 -9.31 -2.39 -6.36
N GLY A 170 -9.68 -1.13 -6.66
CA GLY A 170 -10.48 -0.79 -7.84
C GLY A 170 -11.91 -1.29 -7.75
N ASP A 171 -12.11 -2.54 -7.30
CA ASP A 171 -13.41 -3.16 -7.07
C ASP A 171 -13.37 -3.99 -5.77
N ILE A 172 -14.41 -3.87 -4.95
CA ILE A 172 -14.56 -4.62 -3.71
C ILE A 172 -14.62 -6.13 -3.92
N THR A 173 -15.08 -6.58 -5.07
CA THR A 173 -15.12 -7.99 -5.47
C THR A 173 -13.72 -8.62 -5.46
N GLN A 174 -12.70 -7.88 -5.90
CA GLN A 174 -11.32 -8.33 -5.86
C GLN A 174 -10.81 -8.50 -4.41
N LEU A 175 -11.16 -7.55 -3.53
CA LEU A 175 -10.86 -7.67 -2.10
C LEU A 175 -11.51 -8.92 -1.50
N LEU A 176 -12.79 -9.18 -1.80
CA LEU A 176 -13.51 -10.35 -1.29
C LEU A 176 -12.90 -11.68 -1.75
N HIS A 177 -12.32 -11.72 -2.95
CA HIS A 177 -11.67 -12.94 -3.48
C HIS A 177 -10.24 -13.14 -2.94
N LYS A 178 -9.44 -12.07 -2.86
CA LYS A 178 -7.99 -12.19 -2.63
C LYS A 178 -7.53 -11.68 -1.27
N GLY A 179 -8.23 -10.70 -0.69
CA GLY A 179 -7.87 -10.03 0.56
C GLY A 179 -8.71 -10.48 1.74
N ASN A 180 -8.44 -9.94 2.91
CA ASN A 180 -9.20 -10.06 4.14
C ASN A 180 -9.71 -8.68 4.52
N CYS A 181 -10.91 -8.58 5.07
CA CYS A 181 -11.43 -7.33 5.60
C CYS A 181 -12.40 -7.62 6.75
N TYR A 182 -12.15 -6.94 7.86
CA TYR A 182 -13.01 -6.93 9.03
C TYR A 182 -13.43 -5.50 9.34
N TYR A 183 -14.64 -5.34 9.83
CA TYR A 183 -15.17 -4.05 10.24
C TYR A 183 -15.85 -4.14 11.61
N ALA A 184 -15.67 -3.11 12.42
CA ALA A 184 -16.31 -2.96 13.72
C ALA A 184 -17.54 -2.05 13.59
N VAL A 185 -18.60 -2.39 14.31
CA VAL A 185 -19.90 -1.72 14.22
C VAL A 185 -20.39 -1.33 15.62
N ASP A 186 -20.87 -0.09 15.73
CA ASP A 186 -21.65 0.40 16.85
C ASP A 186 -23.00 0.93 16.32
N GLY A 187 -24.12 0.30 16.77
CA GLY A 187 -25.45 0.58 16.24
C GLY A 187 -25.54 0.36 14.71
N PHE A 188 -25.86 1.42 13.98
CA PHE A 188 -25.97 1.40 12.52
C PHE A 188 -24.78 2.00 11.77
N GLN A 189 -23.65 2.16 12.45
CA GLN A 189 -22.44 2.76 11.87
C GLN A 189 -21.24 1.82 11.96
N ILE A 190 -20.43 1.81 10.90
CA ILE A 190 -19.10 1.23 10.94
C ILE A 190 -18.20 2.24 11.65
N ILE A 191 -17.49 1.78 12.69
CA ILE A 191 -16.58 2.61 13.50
C ILE A 191 -15.09 2.35 13.21
N GLY A 192 -14.81 1.37 12.35
CA GLY A 192 -13.47 1.10 11.86
C GLY A 192 -13.42 -0.13 10.97
N ILE A 193 -12.39 -0.19 10.15
CA ILE A 193 -12.06 -1.34 9.29
C ILE A 193 -10.59 -1.71 9.42
N CYS A 194 -10.28 -2.99 9.22
CA CYS A 194 -8.93 -3.48 8.92
C CYS A 194 -9.02 -4.38 7.69
N TYR A 195 -8.14 -4.18 6.73
CA TYR A 195 -8.19 -4.87 5.44
C TYR A 195 -6.80 -5.16 4.89
N SER A 196 -6.70 -6.14 4.02
CA SER A 196 -5.51 -6.35 3.20
C SER A 196 -5.42 -5.21 2.19
N GLY A 197 -4.39 -4.37 2.28
CA GLY A 197 -4.15 -3.28 1.34
C GLY A 197 -3.59 -3.81 0.03
N PHE A 198 -2.48 -4.56 0.10
CA PHE A 198 -1.82 -5.18 -1.05
C PHE A 198 -1.64 -6.67 -0.79
N VAL A 199 -1.80 -7.46 -1.86
CA VAL A 199 -1.72 -8.92 -1.80
C VAL A 199 -0.79 -9.44 -2.88
N THR A 200 0.22 -10.18 -2.45
CA THR A 200 1.14 -10.89 -3.33
C THR A 200 0.97 -12.40 -3.16
N SER A 201 1.67 -13.19 -3.95
CA SER A 201 1.69 -14.66 -3.82
C SER A 201 2.10 -15.15 -2.42
N ASN A 202 2.85 -14.36 -1.65
CA ASN A 202 3.37 -14.77 -0.34
C ASN A 202 3.17 -13.76 0.79
N THR A 203 2.73 -12.53 0.53
CA THR A 203 2.65 -11.45 1.51
C THR A 203 1.33 -10.70 1.41
N LYS A 204 0.78 -10.29 2.55
CA LYS A 204 -0.34 -9.34 2.62
C LYS A 204 0.05 -8.16 3.51
N THR A 205 -0.32 -6.95 3.07
CA THR A 205 -0.20 -5.74 3.90
C THR A 205 -1.50 -5.48 4.63
N LEU A 206 -1.43 -4.78 5.76
CA LEU A 206 -2.60 -4.36 6.53
C LEU A 206 -2.83 -2.86 6.40
N GLY A 207 -4.07 -2.48 6.06
CA GLY A 207 -4.60 -1.13 6.17
C GLY A 207 -5.63 -1.05 7.29
N ILE A 208 -5.61 0.04 8.06
CA ILE A 208 -6.54 0.26 9.18
C ILE A 208 -7.08 1.68 9.11
N GLU A 209 -8.39 1.80 9.20
CA GLU A 209 -9.08 3.07 9.30
C GLU A 209 -10.04 3.02 10.48
N ILE A 210 -9.89 3.94 11.45
CA ILE A 210 -10.77 4.04 12.62
C ILE A 210 -11.40 5.42 12.65
N ASP A 211 -12.72 5.45 12.80
CA ASP A 211 -13.48 6.68 12.99
C ASP A 211 -12.87 7.51 14.13
N GLU A 212 -12.69 8.79 13.92
CA GLU A 212 -11.93 9.67 14.82
C GLU A 212 -12.46 9.65 16.27
N LYS A 213 -13.80 9.61 16.44
CA LYS A 213 -14.45 9.58 17.75
C LYS A 213 -14.26 8.26 18.49
N HIS A 214 -13.79 7.23 17.77
CA HIS A 214 -13.61 5.87 18.27
C HIS A 214 -12.15 5.47 18.40
N ARG A 215 -11.20 6.36 18.11
CA ARG A 215 -9.75 6.12 18.32
C ARG A 215 -9.41 5.91 19.80
N ASN A 216 -8.30 5.28 20.06
CA ASN A 216 -7.78 4.99 21.41
C ASN A 216 -8.65 4.07 22.29
N LYS A 217 -9.66 3.39 21.71
CA LYS A 217 -10.54 2.43 22.39
C LYS A 217 -10.15 0.96 22.14
N GLY A 218 -9.01 0.70 21.52
CA GLY A 218 -8.53 -0.66 21.21
C GLY A 218 -9.15 -1.30 19.97
N ILE A 219 -10.06 -0.63 19.27
CA ILE A 219 -10.77 -1.17 18.10
C ILE A 219 -9.82 -1.61 16.99
N GLY A 220 -8.82 -0.76 16.67
CA GLY A 220 -7.80 -1.09 15.66
C GLY A 220 -7.01 -2.36 16.00
N TYR A 221 -6.71 -2.58 17.28
CA TYR A 221 -6.02 -3.79 17.72
C TYR A 221 -6.87 -5.04 17.48
N HIS A 222 -8.15 -5.04 17.89
CA HIS A 222 -9.01 -6.20 17.73
C HIS A 222 -9.35 -6.51 16.26
N LEU A 223 -9.54 -5.47 15.44
CA LEU A 223 -9.71 -5.64 13.99
C LEU A 223 -8.46 -6.22 13.34
N ALA A 224 -7.29 -5.68 13.69
CA ALA A 224 -6.02 -6.18 13.15
C ALA A 224 -5.73 -7.62 13.55
N LEU A 225 -6.06 -8.02 14.80
CA LEU A 225 -5.94 -9.41 15.25
C LEU A 225 -6.73 -10.38 14.37
N LYS A 226 -7.97 -10.01 13.99
CA LYS A 226 -8.80 -10.86 13.12
C LYS A 226 -8.17 -11.02 11.73
N CYS A 227 -7.76 -9.90 11.10
CA CYS A 227 -7.08 -9.95 9.80
C CYS A 227 -5.77 -10.73 9.87
N LEU A 228 -4.97 -10.51 10.93
CA LEU A 228 -3.68 -11.16 11.13
C LEU A 228 -3.83 -12.65 11.29
N SER A 229 -4.81 -13.12 12.10
CA SER A 229 -5.08 -14.56 12.28
C SER A 229 -5.36 -15.24 10.94
N ASP A 230 -6.30 -14.71 10.15
CA ASP A 230 -6.64 -15.29 8.84
C ASP A 230 -5.43 -15.34 7.88
N ILE A 231 -4.63 -14.27 7.84
CA ILE A 231 -3.47 -14.18 6.96
C ILE A 231 -2.40 -15.21 7.35
N LEU A 232 -2.21 -15.43 8.64
CA LEU A 232 -1.29 -16.44 9.15
C LEU A 232 -1.79 -17.86 8.85
N ASP A 233 -3.09 -18.11 9.01
CA ASP A 233 -3.72 -19.40 8.69
C ASP A 233 -3.60 -19.72 7.19
N GLU A 234 -3.58 -18.69 6.32
CA GLU A 234 -3.26 -18.83 4.90
C GLU A 234 -1.76 -19.12 4.62
N GLY A 235 -0.91 -19.11 5.66
CA GLY A 235 0.54 -19.32 5.54
C GLY A 235 1.31 -18.16 4.91
N ARG A 236 0.72 -16.97 4.84
CA ARG A 236 1.34 -15.80 4.22
C ARG A 236 2.15 -14.98 5.21
N HIS A 237 3.06 -14.16 4.69
CA HIS A 237 3.80 -13.17 5.45
C HIS A 237 2.95 -11.91 5.65
N LEU A 238 3.20 -11.24 6.77
CA LEU A 238 2.58 -9.99 7.12
C LEU A 238 3.57 -8.83 6.95
N TRP A 239 3.05 -7.74 6.38
CA TRP A 239 3.80 -6.52 6.17
C TRP A 239 2.98 -5.32 6.66
N TRP A 240 3.65 -4.44 7.39
CA TRP A 240 3.08 -3.21 7.89
C TRP A 240 3.98 -2.05 7.51
N ASP A 241 3.41 -1.00 6.98
CA ASP A 241 4.12 0.19 6.55
C ASP A 241 3.43 1.43 7.12
N CYS A 242 4.20 2.36 7.67
CA CYS A 242 3.66 3.61 8.18
C CYS A 242 4.70 4.73 8.18
N MET A 243 4.22 5.97 8.11
CA MET A 243 5.08 7.15 8.27
C MET A 243 5.76 7.15 9.65
N ASN A 244 7.00 7.62 9.69
CA ASN A 244 7.76 7.77 10.94
C ASN A 244 7.06 8.69 11.96
N GLU A 245 6.27 9.64 11.49
CA GLU A 245 5.49 10.55 12.35
C GLU A 245 4.19 9.92 12.87
N ASN A 246 3.77 8.77 12.33
CA ASN A 246 2.53 8.09 12.72
C ASN A 246 2.75 7.17 13.94
N LEU A 247 3.03 7.77 15.12
CA LEU A 247 3.22 7.03 16.35
C LEU A 247 2.07 6.06 16.71
N PRO A 248 0.79 6.41 16.55
CA PRO A 248 -0.30 5.46 16.82
C PRO A 248 -0.19 4.17 15.99
N SER A 249 0.21 4.26 14.72
CA SER A 249 0.40 3.10 13.85
C SER A 249 1.59 2.25 14.27
N GLN A 250 2.72 2.89 14.64
CA GLN A 250 3.90 2.19 15.15
C GLN A 250 3.58 1.40 16.42
N LEU A 251 2.98 2.06 17.41
CA LEU A 251 2.61 1.44 18.70
C LEU A 251 1.63 0.27 18.49
N LEU A 252 0.72 0.39 17.52
CA LEU A 252 -0.21 -0.68 17.19
C LEU A 252 0.50 -1.87 16.56
N ALA A 253 1.41 -1.63 15.61
CA ALA A 253 2.22 -2.67 14.99
C ALA A 253 3.06 -3.44 16.03
N GLU A 254 3.77 -2.72 16.90
CA GLU A 254 4.60 -3.29 17.96
C GLU A 254 3.77 -4.09 18.97
N LYS A 255 2.61 -3.56 19.37
CA LYS A 255 1.66 -4.27 20.26
C LYS A 255 1.14 -5.56 19.66
N LEU A 256 0.96 -5.62 18.34
CA LEU A 256 0.58 -6.82 17.60
C LEU A 256 1.74 -7.81 17.42
N GLY A 257 2.96 -7.44 17.79
CA GLY A 257 4.15 -8.28 17.70
C GLY A 257 4.94 -8.11 16.39
N PHE A 258 4.68 -7.07 15.64
CA PHE A 258 5.53 -6.71 14.51
C PHE A 258 6.84 -6.12 15.00
N ILE A 259 7.90 -6.31 14.22
CA ILE A 259 9.25 -5.80 14.51
C ILE A 259 9.66 -4.90 13.36
N LYS A 260 10.15 -3.71 13.67
CA LYS A 260 10.73 -2.80 12.67
C LYS A 260 11.88 -3.52 11.97
N SER A 261 11.82 -3.62 10.65
CA SER A 261 12.79 -4.33 9.82
C SER A 261 13.63 -3.42 8.94
N GLN A 262 13.02 -2.42 8.36
CA GLN A 262 13.64 -1.50 7.41
C GLN A 262 12.99 -0.12 7.46
N GLU A 263 13.60 0.83 6.78
CA GLU A 263 13.03 2.16 6.54
C GLU A 263 13.46 2.66 5.16
N TYR A 264 12.69 3.58 4.58
CA TYR A 264 12.99 4.19 3.28
C TYR A 264 12.43 5.61 3.23
N ASN A 265 12.89 6.40 2.27
CA ASN A 265 12.41 7.74 2.05
C ASN A 265 11.34 7.79 0.95
N CYS A 266 10.27 8.54 1.23
CA CYS A 266 9.32 8.99 0.24
C CYS A 266 9.60 10.45 -0.09
N TYR A 267 9.38 10.80 -1.36
CA TYR A 267 9.59 12.15 -1.86
C TYR A 267 8.34 12.64 -2.58
N ARG A 268 8.03 13.93 -2.45
CA ARG A 268 6.89 14.54 -3.11
C ARG A 268 7.19 15.96 -3.57
N PHE A 269 6.63 16.33 -4.72
CA PHE A 269 6.54 17.71 -5.16
C PHE A 269 5.20 17.98 -5.85
N ASN A 270 4.74 19.23 -5.83
CA ASN A 270 3.52 19.62 -6.52
C ASN A 270 3.74 19.64 -8.04
N ILE A 271 2.75 19.15 -8.79
CA ILE A 271 2.69 19.25 -10.25
C ILE A 271 1.84 20.44 -10.64
N SER A 272 2.36 21.24 -11.55
CA SER A 272 1.67 22.43 -12.11
C SER A 272 0.72 22.06 -13.26
#